data_a09714f1fc2b8d4a465698b95892e93c
#
_entry.id   a09714f1fc2b8d4a465698b95892e93c
#
_cell.length_a   1.000
_cell.length_b   1.000
_cell.length_c   1.000
_cell.angle_alpha   90.00
_cell.angle_beta   90.00
_cell.angle_gamma   90.00
#
_symmetry.space_group_name_H-M   'P 1'
#
loop_
_entity.id
_entity.type
_entity.pdbx_description
1 polymer ?
#
loop_
_entity_poly.entity_id
_entity_poly.type
_entity_poly.pdbx_seq_one_letter_code
_entity_poly.pdbx_strand_id
1 'polypeptide(L)'
;NFSEIEQYILHRLYTVDQSVKENLKNYNFHKLYKELLSFCALDLSSFYFDIRKDMLYCDSSKSKKRKECIVVLNLILECLLQWLAPIFVFTAEEIYNLITNQENSIHELTFVNTPKNWKNNELSEKWEALFKIKQEANIAIEQKRSSKEIGSSLEAEIEISTSSKNYELMEKLDLAEYFITSKAVKLKNKNDEQENKIIVKKAKGTKCPRCWKILEKSCQRCEKVKEEII
;
A
#
# COMPACT_ATOMS: atom_id res chain seq x y z
N ASN A 1 1.84 -17.79 1.89
CA ASN A 1 1.45 -16.74 2.87
C ASN A 1 1.90 -15.40 2.33
N PHE A 2 0.94 -14.52 2.11
CA PHE A 2 1.18 -13.13 1.72
C PHE A 2 1.81 -12.33 2.85
N SER A 3 2.53 -11.25 2.52
CA SER A 3 3.01 -10.31 3.51
C SER A 3 1.84 -9.56 4.17
N GLU A 4 2.08 -8.92 5.33
CA GLU A 4 1.01 -8.34 6.14
C GLU A 4 0.23 -7.23 5.40
N ILE A 5 0.90 -6.43 4.58
CA ILE A 5 0.25 -5.38 3.78
C ILE A 5 -0.69 -6.01 2.74
N GLU A 6 -0.25 -7.06 2.05
CA GLU A 6 -1.09 -7.80 1.10
C GLU A 6 -2.29 -8.44 1.78
N GLN A 7 -2.10 -9.03 2.97
CA GLN A 7 -3.21 -9.60 3.75
C GLN A 7 -4.24 -8.51 4.14
N TYR A 8 -3.77 -7.32 4.49
CA TYR A 8 -4.65 -6.19 4.78
C TYR A 8 -5.44 -5.76 3.54
N ILE A 9 -4.82 -5.68 2.38
CA ILE A 9 -5.53 -5.34 1.13
C ILE A 9 -6.55 -6.42 0.75
N LEU A 10 -6.23 -7.71 0.94
CA LEU A 10 -7.19 -8.79 0.75
C LEU A 10 -8.39 -8.66 1.71
N HIS A 11 -8.16 -8.28 2.97
CA HIS A 11 -9.24 -7.97 3.91
C HIS A 11 -10.09 -6.78 3.43
N ARG A 12 -9.46 -5.73 2.89
CA ARG A 12 -10.19 -4.58 2.31
C ARG A 12 -11.01 -4.98 1.08
N LEU A 13 -10.45 -5.81 0.18
CA LEU A 13 -11.20 -6.36 -0.95
C LEU A 13 -12.44 -7.12 -0.49
N TYR A 14 -12.31 -7.96 0.55
CA TYR A 14 -13.44 -8.69 1.11
C TYR A 14 -14.52 -7.74 1.65
N THR A 15 -14.13 -6.75 2.43
CA THR A 15 -15.10 -5.80 3.04
C THR A 15 -15.80 -4.94 1.99
N VAL A 16 -15.06 -4.47 0.99
CA VAL A 16 -15.63 -3.69 -0.13
C VAL A 16 -16.57 -4.56 -0.96
N ASP A 17 -16.20 -5.81 -1.26
CA ASP A 17 -17.06 -6.74 -2.01
C ASP A 17 -18.41 -6.96 -1.32
N GLN A 18 -18.42 -7.13 0.01
CA GLN A 18 -19.68 -7.29 0.75
C GLN A 18 -20.55 -6.01 0.67
N SER A 19 -19.92 -4.84 0.81
CA SER A 19 -20.61 -3.55 0.70
C SER A 19 -21.14 -3.31 -0.72
N VAL A 20 -20.36 -3.62 -1.73
CA VAL A 20 -20.76 -3.51 -3.16
C VAL A 20 -21.99 -4.37 -3.44
N LYS A 21 -21.97 -5.64 -3.04
CA LYS A 21 -23.09 -6.58 -3.23
C LYS A 21 -24.37 -6.09 -2.52
N GLU A 22 -24.24 -5.59 -1.30
CA GLU A 22 -25.36 -5.04 -0.55
C GLU A 22 -25.93 -3.79 -1.23
N ASN A 23 -25.08 -2.86 -1.65
CA ASN A 23 -25.50 -1.62 -2.29
C ASN A 23 -26.13 -1.87 -3.68
N LEU A 24 -25.61 -2.81 -4.46
CA LEU A 24 -26.21 -3.23 -5.74
C LEU A 24 -27.58 -3.85 -5.53
N LYS A 25 -27.72 -4.78 -4.55
CA LYS A 25 -29.01 -5.41 -4.23
C LYS A 25 -30.09 -4.41 -3.84
N ASN A 26 -29.68 -3.33 -3.16
CA ASN A 26 -30.59 -2.28 -2.68
C ASN A 26 -30.69 -1.09 -3.64
N TYR A 27 -30.10 -1.16 -4.84
CA TYR A 27 -30.04 -0.07 -5.83
C TYR A 27 -29.42 1.23 -5.28
N ASN A 28 -28.50 1.12 -4.32
CA ASN A 28 -27.89 2.24 -3.58
C ASN A 28 -26.63 2.75 -4.31
N PHE A 29 -26.76 3.13 -5.58
CA PHE A 29 -25.64 3.50 -6.45
C PHE A 29 -24.80 4.66 -5.91
N HIS A 30 -25.39 5.60 -5.19
CA HIS A 30 -24.65 6.71 -4.60
C HIS A 30 -23.68 6.24 -3.51
N LYS A 31 -24.10 5.31 -2.64
CA LYS A 31 -23.22 4.71 -1.64
C LYS A 31 -22.15 3.85 -2.28
N LEU A 32 -22.52 3.06 -3.28
CA LEU A 32 -21.61 2.25 -4.07
C LEU A 32 -20.49 3.10 -4.68
N TYR A 33 -20.85 4.19 -5.36
CA TYR A 33 -19.89 5.10 -5.96
C TYR A 33 -18.91 5.68 -4.93
N LYS A 34 -19.42 6.18 -3.80
CA LYS A 34 -18.58 6.72 -2.72
C LYS A 34 -17.62 5.67 -2.15
N GLU A 35 -18.10 4.46 -1.93
CA GLU A 35 -17.27 3.34 -1.44
C GLU A 35 -16.13 3.03 -2.40
N LEU A 36 -16.45 2.82 -3.67
CA LEU A 36 -15.45 2.51 -4.70
C LEU A 36 -14.46 3.65 -4.90
N LEU A 37 -14.93 4.89 -4.93
CA LEU A 37 -14.05 6.06 -5.03
C LEU A 37 -13.10 6.15 -3.83
N SER A 38 -13.63 5.96 -2.61
CA SER A 38 -12.81 5.95 -1.39
C SER A 38 -11.77 4.83 -1.41
N PHE A 39 -12.17 3.62 -1.78
CA PHE A 39 -11.27 2.49 -1.91
C PHE A 39 -10.14 2.76 -2.92
N CYS A 40 -10.47 3.24 -4.11
CA CYS A 40 -9.47 3.56 -5.13
C CYS A 40 -8.52 4.69 -4.70
N ALA A 41 -9.05 5.76 -4.08
CA ALA A 41 -8.25 6.93 -3.72
C ALA A 41 -7.42 6.71 -2.46
N LEU A 42 -8.01 6.14 -1.40
CA LEU A 42 -7.36 6.04 -0.09
C LEU A 42 -6.63 4.71 0.09
N ASP A 43 -7.34 3.58 -0.11
CA ASP A 43 -6.74 2.26 0.12
C ASP A 43 -5.71 1.90 -0.96
N LEU A 44 -6.01 2.19 -2.23
CA LEU A 44 -5.13 1.81 -3.34
C LEU A 44 -4.10 2.90 -3.65
N SER A 45 -4.52 4.08 -4.09
CA SER A 45 -3.61 5.12 -4.59
C SER A 45 -2.73 5.69 -3.49
N SER A 46 -3.32 6.22 -2.42
CA SER A 46 -2.58 6.92 -1.36
C SER A 46 -1.85 5.98 -0.40
N PHE A 47 -2.20 4.71 -0.37
CA PHE A 47 -1.59 3.75 0.54
C PHE A 47 -0.87 2.62 -0.20
N TYR A 48 -1.60 1.69 -0.80
CA TYR A 48 -1.01 0.44 -1.30
C TYR A 48 -0.03 0.67 -2.45
N PHE A 49 -0.44 1.41 -3.47
CA PHE A 49 0.42 1.67 -4.63
C PHE A 49 1.59 2.57 -4.26
N ASP A 50 1.37 3.56 -3.39
CA ASP A 50 2.43 4.47 -2.96
C ASP A 50 3.54 3.74 -2.21
N ILE A 51 3.21 2.79 -1.33
CA ILE A 51 4.20 1.97 -0.63
C ILE A 51 4.87 0.96 -1.57
N ARG A 52 4.10 0.32 -2.46
CA ARG A 52 4.58 -0.78 -3.30
C ARG A 52 5.31 -0.37 -4.57
N LYS A 53 5.19 0.88 -5.01
CA LYS A 53 5.83 1.36 -6.25
C LYS A 53 7.34 1.15 -6.27
N ASP A 54 8.06 1.45 -5.18
CA ASP A 54 9.52 1.26 -5.12
C ASP A 54 9.89 -0.22 -5.33
N MET A 55 9.18 -1.12 -4.65
CA MET A 55 9.41 -2.55 -4.79
C MET A 55 9.07 -3.07 -6.19
N LEU A 56 7.95 -2.64 -6.77
CA LEU A 56 7.53 -3.06 -8.11
C LEU A 56 8.53 -2.64 -9.19
N TYR A 57 9.13 -1.45 -9.06
CA TYR A 57 10.09 -0.92 -10.04
C TYR A 57 11.53 -1.35 -9.78
N CYS A 58 11.90 -1.53 -8.51
CA CYS A 58 13.29 -1.68 -8.13
C CYS A 58 13.70 -3.09 -7.69
N ASP A 59 12.77 -3.97 -7.31
CA ASP A 59 13.11 -5.32 -6.92
C ASP A 59 13.28 -6.24 -8.14
N SER A 60 14.05 -7.32 -7.93
CA SER A 60 14.19 -8.40 -8.89
C SER A 60 12.84 -9.01 -9.27
N SER A 61 12.71 -9.44 -10.54
CA SER A 61 11.55 -10.20 -11.02
C SER A 61 11.37 -11.52 -10.25
N LYS A 62 12.42 -12.04 -9.63
CA LYS A 62 12.40 -13.26 -8.81
C LYS A 62 11.98 -13.00 -7.37
N SER A 63 11.91 -11.73 -6.94
CA SER A 63 11.51 -11.37 -5.56
C SER A 63 10.14 -11.92 -5.21
N LYS A 64 10.07 -12.64 -4.08
CA LYS A 64 8.82 -13.21 -3.56
C LYS A 64 7.81 -12.10 -3.25
N LYS A 65 8.23 -11.03 -2.57
CA LYS A 65 7.37 -9.88 -2.25
C LYS A 65 6.77 -9.25 -3.52
N ARG A 66 7.60 -9.07 -4.56
CA ARG A 66 7.13 -8.51 -5.84
C ARG A 66 6.09 -9.40 -6.51
N LYS A 67 6.30 -10.72 -6.51
CA LYS A 67 5.34 -11.69 -7.05
C LYS A 67 4.02 -11.69 -6.25
N GLU A 68 4.10 -11.67 -4.93
CA GLU A 68 2.92 -11.56 -4.05
C GLU A 68 2.10 -10.30 -4.36
N CYS A 69 2.77 -9.15 -4.49
CA CYS A 69 2.14 -7.89 -4.86
C CYS A 69 1.45 -7.97 -6.23
N ILE A 70 2.11 -8.54 -7.25
CA ILE A 70 1.51 -8.70 -8.60
C ILE A 70 0.26 -9.58 -8.53
N VAL A 71 0.26 -10.65 -7.75
CA VAL A 71 -0.95 -11.48 -7.55
C VAL A 71 -2.08 -10.65 -6.96
N VAL A 72 -1.80 -9.87 -5.91
CA VAL A 72 -2.81 -9.01 -5.28
C VAL A 72 -3.31 -7.92 -6.23
N LEU A 73 -2.42 -7.33 -7.06
CA LEU A 73 -2.83 -6.36 -8.09
C LEU A 73 -3.80 -6.97 -9.11
N ASN A 74 -3.58 -8.21 -9.54
CA ASN A 74 -4.50 -8.91 -10.44
C ASN A 74 -5.87 -9.15 -9.77
N LEU A 75 -5.88 -9.56 -8.49
CA LEU A 75 -7.13 -9.73 -7.73
C LEU A 75 -7.89 -8.40 -7.56
N ILE A 76 -7.17 -7.30 -7.32
CA ILE A 76 -7.76 -5.96 -7.26
C ILE A 76 -8.40 -5.61 -8.61
N LEU A 77 -7.68 -5.85 -9.70
CA LEU A 77 -8.16 -5.54 -11.05
C LEU A 77 -9.42 -6.35 -11.38
N GLU A 78 -9.42 -7.65 -11.09
CA GLU A 78 -10.59 -8.52 -11.29
C GLU A 78 -11.81 -8.03 -10.51
N CYS A 79 -11.63 -7.70 -9.22
CA CYS A 79 -12.70 -7.15 -8.40
C CYS A 79 -13.23 -5.82 -8.95
N LEU A 80 -12.34 -4.88 -9.26
CA LEU A 80 -12.73 -3.56 -9.76
C LEU A 80 -13.47 -3.63 -11.08
N LEU A 81 -13.03 -4.47 -12.02
CA LEU A 81 -13.69 -4.64 -13.31
C LEU A 81 -15.13 -5.13 -13.13
N GLN A 82 -15.33 -6.15 -12.29
CA GLN A 82 -16.67 -6.69 -12.07
C GLN A 82 -17.57 -5.74 -11.27
N TRP A 83 -17.02 -5.04 -10.26
CA TRP A 83 -17.80 -4.07 -9.48
C TRP A 83 -18.20 -2.85 -10.30
N LEU A 84 -17.37 -2.45 -11.27
CA LEU A 84 -17.59 -1.27 -12.11
C LEU A 84 -18.36 -1.61 -13.40
N ALA A 85 -18.43 -2.86 -13.83
CA ALA A 85 -19.10 -3.28 -15.04
C ALA A 85 -20.56 -2.78 -15.15
N PRO A 86 -21.40 -2.79 -14.10
CA PRO A 86 -22.76 -2.26 -14.17
C PRO A 86 -22.85 -0.73 -14.35
N ILE A 87 -21.75 -0.01 -14.10
CA ILE A 87 -21.69 1.47 -14.11
C ILE A 87 -20.91 1.96 -15.32
N PHE A 88 -19.72 1.43 -15.55
CA PHE A 88 -18.81 1.76 -16.64
C PHE A 88 -18.80 0.65 -17.70
N VAL A 89 -19.99 0.38 -18.26
CA VAL A 89 -20.27 -0.78 -19.12
C VAL A 89 -19.22 -0.96 -20.22
N PHE A 90 -18.98 0.07 -21.03
CA PHE A 90 -18.05 -0.01 -22.16
C PHE A 90 -16.58 -0.04 -21.72
N THR A 91 -16.21 0.75 -20.71
CA THR A 91 -14.82 0.80 -20.21
C THR A 91 -14.42 -0.53 -19.59
N ALA A 92 -15.29 -1.14 -18.78
CA ALA A 92 -15.02 -2.43 -18.16
C ALA A 92 -14.87 -3.53 -19.20
N GLU A 93 -15.74 -3.54 -20.23
CA GLU A 93 -15.66 -4.49 -21.34
C GLU A 93 -14.37 -4.32 -22.16
N GLU A 94 -14.00 -3.09 -22.50
CA GLU A 94 -12.76 -2.80 -23.25
C GLU A 94 -11.53 -3.29 -22.49
N ILE A 95 -11.42 -2.97 -21.18
CA ILE A 95 -10.28 -3.41 -20.35
C ILE A 95 -10.28 -4.94 -20.24
N TYR A 96 -11.44 -5.56 -20.04
CA TYR A 96 -11.55 -7.02 -19.92
C TYR A 96 -11.05 -7.72 -21.19
N ASN A 97 -11.47 -7.26 -22.36
CA ASN A 97 -11.05 -7.81 -23.65
C ASN A 97 -9.54 -7.65 -23.89
N LEU A 98 -8.96 -6.49 -23.48
CA LEU A 98 -7.52 -6.26 -23.59
C LEU A 98 -6.66 -7.19 -22.71
N ILE A 99 -7.19 -7.62 -21.56
CA ILE A 99 -6.45 -8.44 -20.60
C ILE A 99 -6.60 -9.93 -20.90
N THR A 100 -7.82 -10.37 -21.26
CA THR A 100 -8.13 -11.80 -21.31
C THR A 100 -7.95 -12.41 -22.69
N ASN A 101 -7.98 -11.62 -23.75
CA ASN A 101 -8.08 -12.10 -25.16
C ASN A 101 -9.20 -13.14 -25.35
N GLN A 102 -10.28 -13.05 -24.56
CA GLN A 102 -11.42 -13.98 -24.61
C GLN A 102 -12.54 -13.38 -25.48
N GLU A 103 -13.32 -14.25 -26.11
CA GLU A 103 -14.50 -13.87 -26.88
C GLU A 103 -15.72 -13.56 -25.98
N ASN A 104 -15.68 -13.96 -24.71
CA ASN A 104 -16.76 -13.75 -23.75
C ASN A 104 -16.73 -12.33 -23.18
N SER A 105 -17.92 -11.77 -22.97
CA SER A 105 -18.07 -10.44 -22.35
C SER A 105 -17.92 -10.54 -20.82
N ILE A 106 -17.38 -9.46 -20.19
CA ILE A 106 -17.37 -9.33 -18.74
C ILE A 106 -18.78 -9.39 -18.14
N HIS A 107 -19.81 -8.97 -18.92
CA HIS A 107 -21.20 -8.96 -18.50
C HIS A 107 -21.85 -10.35 -18.46
N GLU A 108 -21.20 -11.37 -19.02
CA GLU A 108 -21.60 -12.77 -18.92
C GLU A 108 -21.03 -13.48 -17.71
N LEU A 109 -20.07 -12.86 -17.01
CA LEU A 109 -19.44 -13.45 -15.84
C LEU A 109 -20.37 -13.43 -14.62
N THR A 110 -20.22 -14.47 -13.78
CA THR A 110 -20.77 -14.42 -12.42
C THR A 110 -20.01 -13.40 -11.58
N PHE A 111 -20.73 -12.63 -10.77
CA PHE A 111 -20.14 -11.60 -9.94
C PHE A 111 -19.07 -12.17 -8.99
N VAL A 112 -17.96 -11.46 -8.84
CA VAL A 112 -16.83 -11.90 -8.01
C VAL A 112 -17.29 -12.29 -6.60
N ASN A 113 -16.71 -13.33 -6.06
CA ASN A 113 -16.99 -13.80 -4.70
C ASN A 113 -15.68 -13.94 -3.93
N THR A 114 -15.37 -12.91 -3.15
CA THR A 114 -14.15 -12.87 -2.36
C THR A 114 -14.14 -13.93 -1.25
N PRO A 115 -13.04 -14.66 -1.05
CA PRO A 115 -12.96 -15.71 -0.03
C PRO A 115 -13.17 -15.18 1.39
N LYS A 116 -14.00 -15.86 2.19
CA LYS A 116 -14.28 -15.48 3.59
C LYS A 116 -13.04 -15.46 4.49
N ASN A 117 -12.04 -16.27 4.19
CA ASN A 117 -10.78 -16.33 4.93
C ASN A 117 -9.88 -15.08 4.72
N TRP A 118 -10.24 -14.17 3.80
CA TRP A 118 -9.59 -12.86 3.69
C TRP A 118 -10.03 -11.91 4.80
N LYS A 119 -11.17 -12.16 5.43
CA LYS A 119 -11.64 -11.34 6.56
C LYS A 119 -10.71 -11.51 7.76
N ASN A 120 -10.13 -10.41 8.22
CA ASN A 120 -9.27 -10.37 9.39
C ASN A 120 -9.47 -9.05 10.14
N ASN A 121 -10.36 -9.05 11.12
CA ASN A 121 -10.71 -7.84 11.88
C ASN A 121 -9.55 -7.38 12.78
N GLU A 122 -8.80 -8.29 13.39
CA GLU A 122 -7.64 -7.96 14.24
C GLU A 122 -6.57 -7.22 13.42
N LEU A 123 -6.36 -7.67 12.19
CA LEU A 123 -5.45 -7.01 11.27
C LEU A 123 -5.95 -5.61 10.89
N SER A 124 -7.25 -5.45 10.68
CA SER A 124 -7.86 -4.13 10.39
C SER A 124 -7.63 -3.15 11.55
N GLU A 125 -7.91 -3.55 12.79
CA GLU A 125 -7.69 -2.72 13.97
C GLU A 125 -6.20 -2.34 14.14
N LYS A 126 -5.29 -3.29 13.89
CA LYS A 126 -3.86 -3.03 13.85
C LYS A 126 -3.50 -1.94 12.84
N TRP A 127 -4.02 -2.05 11.61
CA TRP A 127 -3.73 -1.09 10.55
C TRP A 127 -4.34 0.29 10.80
N GLU A 128 -5.48 0.39 11.47
CA GLU A 128 -6.03 1.69 11.91
C GLU A 128 -5.06 2.44 12.84
N ALA A 129 -4.44 1.74 13.78
CA ALA A 129 -3.42 2.33 14.65
C ALA A 129 -2.17 2.74 13.87
N LEU A 130 -1.71 1.90 12.93
CA LEU A 130 -0.56 2.18 12.07
C LEU A 130 -0.81 3.38 11.15
N PHE A 131 -2.00 3.54 10.62
CA PHE A 131 -2.36 4.72 9.81
C PHE A 131 -2.28 6.03 10.58
N LYS A 132 -2.65 6.05 11.87
CA LYS A 132 -2.49 7.25 12.72
C LYS A 132 -1.02 7.63 12.85
N ILE A 133 -0.14 6.65 13.11
CA ILE A 133 1.30 6.88 13.20
C ILE A 133 1.85 7.38 11.85
N LYS A 134 1.41 6.79 10.73
CA LYS A 134 1.81 7.22 9.39
C LYS A 134 1.36 8.66 9.10
N GLN A 135 0.16 9.03 9.49
CA GLN A 135 -0.34 10.39 9.32
C GLN A 135 0.51 11.41 10.09
N GLU A 136 0.86 11.12 11.34
CA GLU A 136 1.74 11.97 12.15
C GLU A 136 3.14 12.07 11.52
N ALA A 137 3.68 10.96 11.01
CA ALA A 137 4.96 10.95 10.31
C ALA A 137 4.93 11.78 9.02
N ASN A 138 3.86 11.67 8.25
CA ASN A 138 3.68 12.44 7.02
C ASN A 138 3.62 13.95 7.32
N ILE A 139 2.94 14.37 8.40
CA ILE A 139 2.90 15.77 8.83
C ILE A 139 4.31 16.28 9.16
N ALA A 140 5.09 15.50 9.93
CA ALA A 140 6.45 15.86 10.30
C ALA A 140 7.40 15.92 9.07
N ILE A 141 7.25 14.99 8.12
CA ILE A 141 8.01 15.00 6.86
C ILE A 141 7.64 16.23 6.02
N GLU A 142 6.35 16.56 5.92
CA GLU A 142 5.89 17.72 5.14
C GLU A 142 6.36 19.04 5.71
N GLN A 143 6.45 19.18 7.03
CA GLN A 143 7.08 20.34 7.68
C GLN A 143 8.54 20.53 7.22
N LYS A 144 9.31 19.43 7.13
CA LYS A 144 10.69 19.47 6.63
C LYS A 144 10.80 19.76 5.13
N ARG A 145 9.80 19.32 4.35
CA ARG A 145 9.71 19.67 2.92
C ARG A 145 9.37 21.14 2.72
N SER A 146 8.42 21.65 3.49
CA SER A 146 8.01 23.06 3.43
C SER A 146 9.13 24.02 3.84
N SER A 147 9.98 23.63 4.82
CA SER A 147 11.19 24.37 5.20
C SER A 147 12.37 24.19 4.21
N LYS A 148 12.18 23.40 3.13
CA LYS A 148 13.20 23.08 2.11
C LYS A 148 14.45 22.36 2.67
N GLU A 149 14.38 21.76 3.85
CA GLU A 149 15.46 20.94 4.40
C GLU A 149 15.62 19.61 3.64
N ILE A 150 14.51 19.08 3.11
CA ILE A 150 14.46 17.92 2.23
C ILE A 150 13.57 18.20 1.02
N GLY A 151 13.88 17.60 -0.13
CA GLY A 151 13.09 17.76 -1.36
C GLY A 151 12.00 16.68 -1.52
N SER A 152 12.21 15.51 -0.93
CA SER A 152 11.27 14.39 -0.98
C SER A 152 11.32 13.56 0.30
N SER A 153 10.29 12.75 0.56
CA SER A 153 10.26 11.80 1.69
C SER A 153 11.43 10.81 1.67
N LEU A 154 11.90 10.42 0.47
CA LEU A 154 13.06 9.54 0.30
C LEU A 154 14.39 10.21 0.70
N GLU A 155 14.42 11.50 0.94
CA GLU A 155 15.59 12.21 1.52
C GLU A 155 15.56 12.25 3.04
N ALA A 156 14.51 11.71 3.66
CA ALA A 156 14.35 11.71 5.11
C ALA A 156 14.89 10.42 5.75
N GLU A 157 15.45 10.60 6.94
CA GLU A 157 15.58 9.59 7.99
C GLU A 157 14.62 9.97 9.11
N ILE A 158 13.79 9.01 9.57
CA ILE A 158 12.83 9.25 10.65
C ILE A 158 13.12 8.37 11.86
N GLU A 159 12.91 8.97 13.03
CA GLU A 159 12.98 8.29 14.31
C GLU A 159 11.64 8.46 15.02
N ILE A 160 11.00 7.34 15.39
CA ILE A 160 9.67 7.29 15.96
C ILE A 160 9.76 6.75 17.38
N SER A 161 9.62 7.62 18.37
CA SER A 161 9.49 7.22 19.77
C SER A 161 8.01 7.05 20.09
N THR A 162 7.61 5.88 20.61
CA THR A 162 6.22 5.50 20.78
C THR A 162 6.00 4.59 21.98
N SER A 163 4.74 4.37 22.38
CA SER A 163 4.36 3.43 23.43
C SER A 163 4.76 1.99 23.11
N SER A 164 4.87 1.16 24.12
CA SER A 164 5.18 -0.27 23.96
C SER A 164 4.21 -0.97 23.02
N LYS A 165 2.91 -0.66 23.12
CA LYS A 165 1.87 -1.20 22.25
C LYS A 165 2.13 -0.86 20.76
N ASN A 166 2.35 0.41 20.45
CA ASN A 166 2.60 0.86 19.07
C ASN A 166 3.94 0.33 18.54
N TYR A 167 4.95 0.21 19.40
CA TYR A 167 6.25 -0.38 19.07
C TYR A 167 6.09 -1.82 18.57
N GLU A 168 5.27 -2.64 19.26
CA GLU A 168 4.99 -4.03 18.91
C GLU A 168 4.18 -4.14 17.61
N LEU A 169 3.19 -3.25 17.37
CA LEU A 169 2.44 -3.22 16.12
C LEU A 169 3.36 -3.07 14.89
N MET A 170 4.45 -2.34 15.03
CA MET A 170 5.43 -2.08 13.96
C MET A 170 6.51 -3.18 13.83
N GLU A 171 6.49 -4.26 14.62
CA GLU A 171 7.61 -5.22 14.70
C GLU A 171 7.88 -5.93 13.36
N LYS A 172 6.84 -6.30 12.64
CA LYS A 172 6.94 -7.07 11.38
C LYS A 172 7.02 -6.21 10.12
N LEU A 173 7.05 -4.87 10.27
CA LEU A 173 7.04 -3.95 9.14
C LEU A 173 8.46 -3.52 8.77
N ASP A 174 8.73 -3.45 7.47
CA ASP A 174 9.82 -2.63 6.95
C ASP A 174 9.41 -1.16 7.08
N LEU A 175 9.92 -0.50 8.12
CA LEU A 175 9.52 0.87 8.44
C LEU A 175 9.96 1.87 7.37
N ALA A 176 11.13 1.67 6.75
CA ALA A 176 11.61 2.54 5.70
C ALA A 176 10.74 2.43 4.43
N GLU A 177 10.22 1.23 4.13
CA GLU A 177 9.23 1.01 3.07
C GLU A 177 7.89 1.63 3.46
N TYR A 178 7.40 1.35 4.67
CA TYR A 178 6.09 1.82 5.14
C TYR A 178 5.96 3.35 5.15
N PHE A 179 6.98 4.05 5.64
CA PHE A 179 7.00 5.52 5.70
C PHE A 179 7.54 6.17 4.43
N ILE A 180 7.98 5.37 3.46
CA ILE A 180 8.56 5.84 2.17
C ILE A 180 9.75 6.78 2.42
N THR A 181 10.68 6.35 3.26
CA THR A 181 11.87 7.10 3.65
C THR A 181 13.13 6.29 3.35
N SER A 182 14.31 6.95 3.37
CA SER A 182 15.57 6.22 3.21
C SER A 182 15.88 5.36 4.42
N LYS A 183 15.52 5.83 5.63
CA LYS A 183 15.72 5.10 6.87
C LYS A 183 14.62 5.45 7.86
N ALA A 184 14.15 4.44 8.60
CA ALA A 184 13.21 4.63 9.69
C ALA A 184 13.60 3.75 10.89
N VAL A 185 13.58 4.32 12.08
CA VAL A 185 13.92 3.64 13.34
C VAL A 185 12.79 3.87 14.33
N LYS A 186 12.42 2.83 15.05
CA LYS A 186 11.45 2.90 16.14
C LYS A 186 12.14 2.76 17.51
N LEU A 187 11.69 3.53 18.48
CA LEU A 187 12.15 3.53 19.87
C LEU A 187 10.95 3.40 20.80
N LYS A 188 11.16 2.75 21.95
CA LYS A 188 10.16 2.76 23.03
C LYS A 188 10.31 4.03 23.87
N ASN A 189 9.18 4.69 24.17
CA ASN A 189 9.17 5.82 25.11
C ASN A 189 9.54 5.33 26.51
N LYS A 190 10.33 6.13 27.22
CA LYS A 190 10.79 5.78 28.58
C LYS A 190 9.62 5.66 29.59
N ASN A 191 8.59 6.47 29.42
CA ASN A 191 7.45 6.55 30.34
C ASN A 191 6.19 5.89 29.76
N ASP A 192 6.30 5.13 28.65
CA ASP A 192 5.19 4.51 27.92
C ASP A 192 4.05 5.50 27.56
N GLU A 193 4.42 6.75 27.32
CA GLU A 193 3.48 7.80 26.90
C GLU A 193 2.77 7.40 25.60
N GLN A 194 1.47 7.68 25.53
CA GLN A 194 0.67 7.33 24.35
C GLN A 194 0.96 8.20 23.12
N GLU A 195 1.53 9.39 23.33
CA GLU A 195 1.89 10.29 22.25
C GLU A 195 3.15 9.83 21.52
N ASN A 196 3.08 9.82 20.19
CA ASN A 196 4.22 9.52 19.35
C ASN A 196 5.08 10.79 19.20
N LYS A 197 6.39 10.65 19.36
CA LYS A 197 7.36 11.69 19.03
C LYS A 197 8.10 11.31 17.78
N ILE A 198 7.92 12.09 16.70
CA ILE A 198 8.54 11.83 15.41
C ILE A 198 9.58 12.90 15.12
N ILE A 199 10.82 12.46 14.91
CA ILE A 199 11.95 13.32 14.55
C ILE A 199 12.33 12.98 13.11
N VAL A 200 12.31 14.01 12.26
CA VAL A 200 12.71 13.90 10.85
C VAL A 200 14.03 14.62 10.65
N LYS A 201 14.99 13.91 10.06
CA LYS A 201 16.34 14.43 9.71
C LYS A 201 16.58 14.18 8.23
N LYS A 202 17.46 14.97 7.62
CA LYS A 202 17.96 14.67 6.28
C LYS A 202 18.85 13.43 6.34
N ALA A 203 18.55 12.43 5.49
CA ALA A 203 19.34 11.22 5.41
C ALA A 203 20.78 11.51 4.93
N LYS A 204 21.75 10.79 5.50
CA LYS A 204 23.16 10.92 5.16
C LYS A 204 23.57 9.92 4.09
N GLY A 205 24.42 10.34 3.16
CA GLY A 205 24.96 9.46 2.12
C GLY A 205 24.70 9.94 0.70
N THR A 206 24.69 8.98 -0.24
CA THR A 206 24.56 9.25 -1.67
C THR A 206 23.22 8.72 -2.19
N LYS A 207 22.58 9.48 -3.08
CA LYS A 207 21.31 9.10 -3.70
C LYS A 207 21.51 7.97 -4.69
N CYS A 208 20.84 6.85 -4.49
CA CYS A 208 20.82 5.76 -5.46
C CYS A 208 20.11 6.22 -6.75
N PRO A 209 20.73 6.09 -7.94
CA PRO A 209 20.13 6.56 -9.20
C PRO A 209 18.89 5.78 -9.63
N ARG A 210 18.64 4.59 -9.05
CA ARG A 210 17.53 3.72 -9.42
C ARG A 210 16.34 3.82 -8.46
N CYS A 211 16.55 3.63 -7.14
CA CYS A 211 15.46 3.66 -6.15
C CYS A 211 15.36 5.01 -5.41
N TRP A 212 16.28 5.94 -5.65
CA TRP A 212 16.35 7.29 -5.10
C TRP A 212 16.51 7.38 -3.59
N LYS A 213 16.64 6.28 -2.87
CA LYS A 213 16.99 6.29 -1.45
C LYS A 213 18.39 6.84 -1.25
N ILE A 214 18.60 7.56 -0.16
CA ILE A 214 19.92 8.06 0.26
C ILE A 214 20.53 7.04 1.21
N LEU A 215 21.71 6.53 0.88
CA LEU A 215 22.38 5.47 1.59
C LEU A 215 23.85 5.83 1.82
N GLU A 216 24.39 5.44 2.97
CA GLU A 216 25.82 5.64 3.28
C GLU A 216 26.76 4.79 2.42
N LYS A 217 26.26 3.64 1.95
CA LYS A 217 26.95 2.72 1.04
C LYS A 217 26.14 2.53 -0.24
N SER A 218 26.75 1.90 -1.24
CA SER A 218 26.06 1.55 -2.48
C SER A 218 24.81 0.71 -2.22
N CYS A 219 23.81 0.86 -3.07
CA CYS A 219 22.52 0.17 -2.93
C CYS A 219 22.62 -1.28 -3.42
N GLN A 220 23.00 -2.20 -2.52
CA GLN A 220 23.18 -3.62 -2.85
C GLN A 220 21.96 -4.24 -3.55
N ARG A 221 20.72 -3.83 -3.17
CA ARG A 221 19.49 -4.27 -3.84
C ARG A 221 19.52 -3.90 -5.34
N CYS A 222 19.78 -2.64 -5.63
CA CYS A 222 19.75 -2.15 -7.01
C CYS A 222 20.94 -2.64 -7.84
N GLU A 223 22.10 -2.86 -7.24
CA GLU A 223 23.28 -3.44 -7.90
C GLU A 223 23.01 -4.89 -8.32
N LYS A 224 22.52 -5.74 -7.40
CA LYS A 224 22.16 -7.13 -7.73
C LYS A 224 21.16 -7.22 -8.89
N VAL A 225 20.15 -6.34 -8.91
CA VAL A 225 19.15 -6.36 -9.98
C VAL A 225 19.74 -5.90 -11.32
N LYS A 226 20.72 -4.99 -11.33
CA LYS A 226 21.43 -4.62 -12.56
C LYS A 226 22.20 -5.81 -13.14
N GLU A 227 22.86 -6.60 -12.28
CA GLU A 227 23.59 -7.82 -12.69
C GLU A 227 22.65 -8.91 -13.23
N GLU A 228 21.38 -8.96 -12.81
CA GLU A 228 20.38 -9.91 -13.31
C GLU A 228 19.81 -9.54 -14.70
N ILE A 229 19.96 -8.29 -15.13
CA ILE A 229 19.37 -7.77 -16.38
C ILE A 229 20.40 -7.80 -17.53
N ILE A 230 21.69 -7.89 -17.22
CA ILE A 230 22.78 -8.04 -18.17
C ILE A 230 22.97 -9.52 -18.51
#